data_6e60630902f2e5e9fd78509fb8d1d01d
#
_entry.id   6e60630902f2e5e9fd78509fb8d1d01d
#
_cell.length_a   1.000
_cell.length_b   1.000
_cell.length_c   1.000
_cell.angle_alpha   90.00
_cell.angle_beta   90.00
_cell.angle_gamma   90.00
#
_symmetry.space_group_name_H-M   'P 1'
#
loop_
_entity.id
_entity.type
_entity.pdbx_description
1 polymer ?
#
loop_
_entity_poly.entity_id
_entity_poly.type
_entity_poly.pdbx_seq_one_letter_code
_entity_poly.pdbx_strand_id
1 'polypeptide(L)'
;MSQSVTIDGVALSLANPVKNPMRWIGQSEPLRQLAACWLTVAPGDLPLTPRLVGVPGVGKTALAMAAATARQQELYIFQCTADTRPEDLLVTPVLAGNGKIAYHASSMVTAMIRGGVCVLDEGNRMNEKSWASLAPLFDQRRYVESIVAGITISAHQDFRAAVTMNQDDSTYEIPDYILSRLQPTLQVGFPNRKDELAILEYHLPFAEADILELTVDFLQQAHSLKLDFSARDGINVLRYAIKRLAAQDSGHPLSKDKAWHEAIVACLGDEALDLAALAERKRQALGGNTLPMGLDDFFFDPDDPLRPRHDDLDDDDLDDNDLDDEDLDDEDLDDALDDDPSDGKRP
;
A
#
# COMPACT_ATOMS: atom_id res chain seq x y z
N MET A 1 16.97 -12.59 25.41
CA MET A 1 18.31 -12.76 24.84
C MET A 1 18.26 -12.19 23.43
N SER A 2 19.18 -11.34 23.04
CA SER A 2 19.30 -10.85 21.66
C SER A 2 19.62 -12.06 20.78
N GLN A 3 18.74 -12.39 19.83
CA GLN A 3 19.01 -13.45 18.88
C GLN A 3 20.07 -12.91 17.90
N SER A 4 21.12 -13.67 17.68
CA SER A 4 22.17 -13.33 16.71
C SER A 4 22.35 -14.44 15.69
N VAL A 5 22.77 -14.08 14.49
CA VAL A 5 23.15 -14.98 13.40
C VAL A 5 24.50 -14.57 12.84
N THR A 6 25.27 -15.49 12.32
CA THR A 6 26.54 -15.17 11.65
C THR A 6 26.39 -15.45 10.15
N ILE A 7 26.68 -14.45 9.31
CA ILE A 7 26.68 -14.54 7.85
C ILE A 7 28.06 -14.07 7.38
N ASP A 8 28.75 -14.88 6.60
CA ASP A 8 30.10 -14.62 6.06
C ASP A 8 31.11 -14.15 7.12
N GLY A 9 31.02 -14.73 8.33
CA GLY A 9 31.88 -14.39 9.45
C GLY A 9 31.46 -13.14 10.24
N VAL A 10 30.41 -12.41 9.81
CA VAL A 10 29.88 -11.23 10.49
C VAL A 10 28.70 -11.62 11.38
N ALA A 11 28.79 -11.31 12.67
CA ALA A 11 27.71 -11.54 13.63
C ALA A 11 26.70 -10.39 13.57
N LEU A 12 25.44 -10.71 13.29
CA LEU A 12 24.31 -9.79 13.24
C LEU A 12 23.40 -10.00 14.45
N SER A 13 23.09 -8.93 15.16
CA SER A 13 22.00 -8.91 16.14
C SER A 13 20.68 -8.71 15.42
N LEU A 14 19.70 -9.59 15.64
CA LEU A 14 18.42 -9.58 14.96
C LEU A 14 17.39 -8.69 15.68
N ALA A 15 16.50 -8.07 14.93
CA ALA A 15 15.37 -7.33 15.45
C ALA A 15 14.32 -8.28 16.09
N ASN A 16 13.44 -7.74 16.93
CA ASN A 16 12.34 -8.50 17.52
C ASN A 16 11.09 -8.41 16.61
N PRO A 17 10.34 -9.50 16.48
CA PRO A 17 9.06 -9.46 15.78
C PRO A 17 8.00 -8.66 16.56
N VAL A 18 6.96 -8.22 15.88
CA VAL A 18 5.79 -7.57 16.47
C VAL A 18 5.09 -8.57 17.41
N LYS A 19 4.93 -8.20 18.68
CA LYS A 19 4.38 -9.10 19.70
C LYS A 19 2.84 -9.23 19.66
N ASN A 20 2.15 -8.13 19.37
CA ASN A 20 0.69 -8.06 19.41
C ASN A 20 0.18 -7.45 18.10
N PRO A 21 0.04 -8.25 17.04
CA PRO A 21 -0.49 -7.75 15.78
C PRO A 21 -1.96 -7.34 15.95
N MET A 22 -2.34 -6.23 15.29
CA MET A 22 -3.74 -5.79 15.26
C MET A 22 -4.60 -6.82 14.53
N ARG A 23 -5.83 -7.00 15.00
CA ARG A 23 -6.81 -7.84 14.34
C ARG A 23 -7.41 -7.07 13.15
N TRP A 24 -7.56 -7.75 12.03
CA TRP A 24 -8.35 -7.27 10.90
C TRP A 24 -9.82 -7.59 11.10
N ILE A 25 -10.70 -6.62 10.86
CA ILE A 25 -12.15 -6.75 11.02
C ILE A 25 -12.81 -6.34 9.69
N GLY A 26 -13.76 -7.15 9.26
CA GLY A 26 -14.52 -6.91 8.02
C GLY A 26 -13.75 -7.33 6.77
N GLN A 27 -14.14 -6.79 5.66
CA GLN A 27 -13.61 -6.94 4.29
C GLN A 27 -12.67 -8.15 4.05
N SER A 28 -13.24 -9.32 3.80
CA SER A 28 -12.46 -10.55 3.60
C SER A 28 -11.69 -10.57 2.27
N GLU A 29 -12.14 -9.79 1.26
CA GLU A 29 -11.56 -9.82 -0.07
C GLU A 29 -10.13 -9.25 -0.14
N PRO A 30 -9.81 -8.07 0.43
CA PRO A 30 -8.42 -7.60 0.47
C PRO A 30 -7.48 -8.58 1.18
N LEU A 31 -7.96 -9.26 2.23
CA LEU A 31 -7.17 -10.26 2.93
C LEU A 31 -6.88 -11.49 2.05
N ARG A 32 -7.88 -11.96 1.28
CA ARG A 32 -7.71 -13.06 0.32
C ARG A 32 -6.75 -12.71 -0.81
N GLN A 33 -6.85 -11.49 -1.36
CA GLN A 33 -5.96 -10.98 -2.40
C GLN A 33 -4.52 -10.91 -1.90
N LEU A 34 -4.31 -10.36 -0.71
CA LEU A 34 -2.97 -10.31 -0.10
C LEU A 34 -2.41 -11.70 0.19
N ALA A 35 -3.23 -12.60 0.71
CA ALA A 35 -2.83 -13.99 0.96
C ALA A 35 -2.44 -14.70 -0.35
N ALA A 36 -3.16 -14.47 -1.45
CA ALA A 36 -2.84 -15.02 -2.77
C ALA A 36 -1.48 -14.52 -3.29
N CYS A 37 -1.14 -13.23 -3.10
CA CYS A 37 0.18 -12.70 -3.47
C CYS A 37 1.35 -13.46 -2.81
N TRP A 38 1.13 -13.97 -1.63
CA TRP A 38 2.16 -14.66 -0.84
C TRP A 38 2.19 -16.18 -1.00
N LEU A 39 1.31 -16.75 -1.83
CA LEU A 39 1.35 -18.17 -2.15
C LEU A 39 2.58 -18.49 -3.02
N THR A 40 3.04 -19.70 -2.88
CA THR A 40 4.01 -20.33 -3.77
C THR A 40 3.32 -21.60 -4.30
N VAL A 41 3.00 -21.64 -5.59
CA VAL A 41 2.14 -22.66 -6.19
C VAL A 41 2.89 -23.86 -6.78
N ALA A 42 4.20 -23.68 -7.01
CA ALA A 42 5.07 -24.73 -7.57
C ALA A 42 6.53 -24.53 -7.12
N PRO A 43 7.39 -25.56 -7.26
CA PRO A 43 8.84 -25.41 -7.09
C PRO A 43 9.40 -24.34 -8.05
N GLY A 44 10.15 -23.38 -7.51
CA GLY A 44 10.71 -22.26 -8.29
C GLY A 44 9.78 -21.07 -8.45
N ASP A 45 8.51 -21.16 -8.01
CA ASP A 45 7.62 -20.02 -7.94
C ASP A 45 8.04 -19.05 -6.82
N LEU A 46 7.90 -17.75 -7.09
CA LEU A 46 8.25 -16.69 -6.15
C LEU A 46 7.01 -15.96 -5.66
N PRO A 47 6.96 -15.59 -4.37
CA PRO A 47 5.87 -14.75 -3.88
C PRO A 47 5.97 -13.36 -4.46
N LEU A 48 4.81 -12.75 -4.66
CA LEU A 48 4.68 -11.37 -5.07
C LEU A 48 4.90 -10.41 -3.88
N THR A 49 5.31 -9.18 -4.18
CA THR A 49 5.42 -8.09 -3.21
C THR A 49 4.36 -7.02 -3.52
N PRO A 50 3.14 -7.14 -2.96
CA PRO A 50 2.07 -6.21 -3.27
C PRO A 50 2.24 -4.85 -2.61
N ARG A 51 1.68 -3.83 -3.26
CA ARG A 51 1.44 -2.50 -2.69
C ARG A 51 0.02 -2.44 -2.13
N LEU A 52 -0.12 -2.04 -0.87
CA LEU A 52 -1.40 -1.77 -0.22
C LEU A 52 -1.63 -0.26 -0.26
N VAL A 53 -2.55 0.20 -1.09
CA VAL A 53 -2.79 1.62 -1.34
C VAL A 53 -4.16 2.02 -0.81
N GLY A 54 -4.27 3.18 -0.20
CA GLY A 54 -5.53 3.71 0.32
C GLY A 54 -5.31 4.92 1.22
N VAL A 55 -6.39 5.54 1.67
CA VAL A 55 -6.32 6.72 2.55
C VAL A 55 -5.65 6.40 3.89
N PRO A 56 -5.05 7.40 4.56
CA PRO A 56 -4.52 7.22 5.91
C PRO A 56 -5.61 6.71 6.88
N GLY A 57 -5.28 5.74 7.75
CA GLY A 57 -6.21 5.24 8.76
C GLY A 57 -7.20 4.16 8.32
N VAL A 58 -7.23 3.76 7.04
CA VAL A 58 -8.14 2.72 6.51
C VAL A 58 -7.75 1.29 6.92
N GLY A 59 -6.57 1.10 7.52
CA GLY A 59 -6.15 -0.20 8.06
C GLY A 59 -5.18 -1.01 7.21
N LYS A 60 -4.46 -0.41 6.25
CA LYS A 60 -3.48 -1.10 5.38
C LYS A 60 -2.48 -1.96 6.16
N THR A 61 -1.87 -1.40 7.19
CA THR A 61 -0.90 -2.10 8.05
C THR A 61 -1.57 -3.22 8.85
N ALA A 62 -2.82 -3.01 9.35
CA ALA A 62 -3.60 -4.04 10.04
C ALA A 62 -3.95 -5.23 9.12
N LEU A 63 -4.25 -4.96 7.84
CA LEU A 63 -4.46 -5.99 6.82
C LEU A 63 -3.22 -6.88 6.65
N ALA A 64 -2.05 -6.26 6.51
CA ALA A 64 -0.78 -7.00 6.37
C ALA A 64 -0.45 -7.81 7.64
N MET A 65 -0.71 -7.26 8.83
CA MET A 65 -0.56 -7.96 10.11
C MET A 65 -1.45 -9.20 10.19
N ALA A 66 -2.72 -9.07 9.77
CA ALA A 66 -3.67 -10.18 9.78
C ALA A 66 -3.26 -11.28 8.80
N ALA A 67 -2.80 -10.94 7.62
CA ALA A 67 -2.29 -11.89 6.63
C ALA A 67 -1.07 -12.66 7.16
N ALA A 68 -0.11 -11.98 7.80
CA ALA A 68 1.04 -12.61 8.44
C ALA A 68 0.61 -13.57 9.56
N THR A 69 -0.36 -13.15 10.40
CA THR A 69 -0.91 -13.98 11.48
C THR A 69 -1.60 -15.23 10.92
N ALA A 70 -2.41 -15.09 9.85
CA ALA A 70 -3.06 -16.22 9.20
C ALA A 70 -2.06 -17.24 8.64
N ARG A 71 -0.87 -16.79 8.23
CA ARG A 71 0.24 -17.62 7.77
C ARG A 71 1.08 -18.20 8.91
N GLN A 72 0.82 -17.81 10.16
CA GLN A 72 1.64 -18.20 11.33
C GLN A 72 3.12 -17.84 11.18
N GLN A 73 3.42 -16.74 10.51
CA GLN A 73 4.77 -16.23 10.33
C GLN A 73 5.07 -15.08 11.29
N GLU A 74 6.34 -14.94 11.69
CA GLU A 74 6.80 -13.78 12.45
C GLU A 74 6.63 -12.53 11.60
N LEU A 75 6.08 -11.47 12.21
CA LEU A 75 5.84 -10.18 11.56
C LEU A 75 6.88 -9.15 12.00
N TYR A 76 7.38 -8.44 11.04
CA TYR A 76 8.31 -7.33 11.21
C TYR A 76 7.78 -6.12 10.46
N ILE A 77 7.87 -4.95 11.07
CA ILE A 77 7.46 -3.69 10.46
C ILE A 77 8.67 -2.77 10.42
N PHE A 78 8.87 -2.16 9.27
CA PHE A 78 9.83 -1.09 9.09
C PHE A 78 9.07 0.18 8.68
N GLN A 79 9.11 1.20 9.54
CA GLN A 79 8.51 2.50 9.27
C GLN A 79 9.41 3.28 8.33
N CYS A 80 8.92 3.56 7.13
CA CYS A 80 9.64 4.34 6.13
C CYS A 80 9.44 5.84 6.36
N THR A 81 10.49 6.62 6.14
CA THR A 81 10.50 8.08 6.27
C THR A 81 11.33 8.70 5.16
N ALA A 82 11.22 10.02 4.98
CA ALA A 82 12.03 10.76 4.02
C ALA A 82 13.55 10.64 4.29
N ASP A 83 13.92 10.51 5.56
CA ASP A 83 15.31 10.39 6.00
C ASP A 83 15.82 8.95 6.04
N THR A 84 14.98 7.97 5.69
CA THR A 84 15.39 6.56 5.65
C THR A 84 16.56 6.37 4.69
N ARG A 85 17.63 5.77 5.20
CA ARG A 85 18.86 5.49 4.43
C ARG A 85 18.97 4.00 4.12
N PRO A 86 19.76 3.60 3.10
CA PRO A 86 20.03 2.19 2.82
C PRO A 86 20.53 1.41 4.05
N GLU A 87 21.38 2.01 4.88
CA GLU A 87 21.94 1.39 6.09
C GLU A 87 20.86 1.08 7.13
N ASP A 88 19.83 1.94 7.23
CA ASP A 88 18.71 1.74 8.16
C ASP A 88 17.85 0.56 7.73
N LEU A 89 17.66 0.40 6.41
CA LEU A 89 16.93 -0.71 5.82
C LEU A 89 17.67 -2.04 5.91
N LEU A 90 19.00 -2.01 5.94
CA LEU A 90 19.82 -3.21 5.83
C LEU A 90 20.49 -3.57 7.18
N VAL A 91 21.69 -3.11 7.37
CA VAL A 91 22.50 -3.41 8.55
C VAL A 91 23.15 -2.14 9.06
N THR A 92 22.90 -1.82 10.32
CA THR A 92 23.44 -0.63 10.97
C THR A 92 24.64 -0.99 11.86
N PRO A 93 25.80 -0.35 11.71
CA PRO A 93 26.93 -0.50 12.62
C PRO A 93 26.67 0.27 13.91
N VAL A 94 26.92 -0.36 15.05
CA VAL A 94 26.75 0.23 16.37
C VAL A 94 28.02 0.06 17.17
N LEU A 95 28.49 1.11 17.85
CA LEU A 95 29.64 1.00 18.75
C LEU A 95 29.23 0.25 20.04
N ALA A 96 29.74 -0.94 20.23
CA ALA A 96 29.49 -1.72 21.43
C ALA A 96 30.30 -1.17 22.63
N GLY A 97 29.83 -1.46 23.87
CA GLY A 97 30.48 -0.96 25.10
C GLY A 97 31.95 -1.36 25.30
N ASN A 98 32.46 -2.31 24.52
CA ASN A 98 33.87 -2.74 24.49
C ASN A 98 34.72 -2.02 23.43
N GLY A 99 34.17 -0.98 22.78
CA GLY A 99 34.88 -0.22 21.72
C GLY A 99 34.89 -0.96 20.34
N LYS A 100 34.24 -2.12 20.20
CA LYS A 100 34.16 -2.85 18.94
C LYS A 100 32.88 -2.47 18.22
N ILE A 101 32.90 -2.59 16.87
CA ILE A 101 31.70 -2.44 16.05
C ILE A 101 30.88 -3.70 16.17
N ALA A 102 29.60 -3.55 16.49
CA ALA A 102 28.58 -4.58 16.39
C ALA A 102 27.61 -4.23 15.24
N TYR A 103 27.03 -5.22 14.61
CA TYR A 103 26.11 -5.03 13.50
C TYR A 103 24.71 -5.43 13.90
N HIS A 104 23.75 -4.56 13.64
CA HIS A 104 22.34 -4.80 13.89
C HIS A 104 21.58 -4.91 12.57
N ALA A 105 20.93 -6.05 12.36
CA ALA A 105 20.02 -6.26 11.24
C ALA A 105 18.72 -5.46 11.46
N SER A 106 18.24 -4.80 10.41
CA SER A 106 16.93 -4.14 10.44
C SER A 106 15.78 -5.14 10.63
N SER A 107 14.58 -4.64 10.83
CA SER A 107 13.35 -5.44 10.82
C SER A 107 13.21 -6.21 9.51
N MET A 108 13.52 -5.58 8.37
CA MET A 108 13.43 -6.18 7.06
C MET A 108 14.45 -7.31 6.88
N VAL A 109 15.73 -7.04 7.15
CA VAL A 109 16.80 -8.05 7.05
C VAL A 109 16.54 -9.21 8.01
N THR A 110 16.04 -8.92 9.21
CA THR A 110 15.66 -9.97 10.16
C THR A 110 14.54 -10.86 9.60
N ALA A 111 13.50 -10.26 8.99
CA ALA A 111 12.43 -11.01 8.34
C ALA A 111 12.97 -11.88 7.19
N MET A 112 13.89 -11.34 6.37
CA MET A 112 14.55 -12.08 5.29
C MET A 112 15.28 -13.32 5.81
N ILE A 113 16.06 -13.17 6.86
CA ILE A 113 16.87 -14.26 7.43
C ILE A 113 15.97 -15.34 8.06
N ARG A 114 14.89 -14.93 8.74
CA ARG A 114 14.04 -15.84 9.50
C ARG A 114 12.87 -16.44 8.69
N GLY A 115 12.67 -15.99 7.46
CA GLY A 115 11.51 -16.38 6.67
C GLY A 115 10.20 -15.79 7.20
N GLY A 116 10.28 -14.61 7.79
CA GLY A 116 9.13 -13.87 8.30
C GLY A 116 8.45 -13.00 7.24
N VAL A 117 7.44 -12.27 7.66
CA VAL A 117 6.78 -11.23 6.87
C VAL A 117 7.35 -9.87 7.24
N CYS A 118 7.75 -9.08 6.25
CA CYS A 118 8.12 -7.68 6.42
C CYS A 118 7.09 -6.75 5.81
N VAL A 119 6.63 -5.76 6.56
CA VAL A 119 5.81 -4.65 6.07
C VAL A 119 6.68 -3.39 6.04
N LEU A 120 6.90 -2.85 4.84
CA LEU A 120 7.47 -1.52 4.66
C LEU A 120 6.31 -0.52 4.76
N ASP A 121 6.15 0.09 5.92
CA ASP A 121 5.04 0.99 6.21
C ASP A 121 5.34 2.40 5.72
N GLU A 122 4.39 3.00 4.98
CA GLU A 122 4.53 4.29 4.30
C GLU A 122 5.71 4.34 3.30
N GLY A 123 5.87 3.29 2.49
CA GLY A 123 7.01 3.13 1.57
C GLY A 123 7.19 4.29 0.59
N ASN A 124 6.11 4.93 0.17
CA ASN A 124 6.14 6.10 -0.71
C ASN A 124 6.79 7.36 -0.07
N ARG A 125 7.20 7.29 1.20
CA ARG A 125 8.02 8.34 1.84
C ARG A 125 9.52 8.16 1.65
N MET A 126 9.97 6.98 1.19
CA MET A 126 11.40 6.73 0.97
C MET A 126 11.92 7.42 -0.28
N ASN A 127 13.16 7.89 -0.20
CA ASN A 127 13.89 8.42 -1.34
C ASN A 127 14.35 7.30 -2.31
N GLU A 128 14.72 7.69 -3.53
CA GLU A 128 15.14 6.77 -4.59
C GLU A 128 16.34 5.89 -4.19
N LYS A 129 17.34 6.43 -3.46
CA LYS A 129 18.54 5.67 -3.07
C LYS A 129 18.19 4.49 -2.17
N SER A 130 17.24 4.69 -1.25
CA SER A 130 16.76 3.66 -0.36
C SER A 130 16.01 2.56 -1.13
N TRP A 131 15.18 2.94 -2.11
CA TRP A 131 14.53 1.98 -2.99
C TRP A 131 15.53 1.20 -3.85
N ALA A 132 16.55 1.86 -4.39
CA ALA A 132 17.58 1.22 -5.22
C ALA A 132 18.30 0.09 -4.46
N SER A 133 18.55 0.25 -3.15
CA SER A 133 19.19 -0.78 -2.31
C SER A 133 18.33 -2.04 -2.13
N LEU A 134 17.01 -1.92 -2.32
CA LEU A 134 16.05 -3.02 -2.18
C LEU A 134 15.68 -3.69 -3.52
N ALA A 135 16.05 -3.09 -4.66
CA ALA A 135 15.65 -3.59 -5.97
C ALA A 135 15.98 -5.08 -6.20
N PRO A 136 17.16 -5.60 -5.80
CA PRO A 136 17.47 -7.04 -5.97
C PRO A 136 16.63 -7.95 -5.07
N LEU A 137 16.08 -7.45 -3.96
CA LEU A 137 15.24 -8.22 -3.06
C LEU A 137 13.87 -8.54 -3.69
N PHE A 138 13.32 -7.58 -4.43
CA PHE A 138 11.97 -7.67 -5.00
C PHE A 138 11.93 -8.26 -6.42
N ASP A 139 13.04 -8.79 -6.91
CA ASP A 139 13.09 -9.55 -8.16
C ASP A 139 13.58 -11.00 -7.94
N GLN A 140 13.87 -11.70 -9.02
CA GLN A 140 14.28 -13.12 -8.98
C GLN A 140 15.56 -13.39 -8.16
N ARG A 141 16.39 -12.38 -7.93
CA ARG A 141 17.65 -12.49 -7.20
C ARG A 141 17.47 -12.67 -5.70
N ARG A 142 16.45 -12.04 -5.11
CA ARG A 142 16.02 -12.18 -3.71
C ARG A 142 17.15 -12.03 -2.69
N TYR A 143 17.99 -11.00 -2.83
CA TYR A 143 19.03 -10.67 -1.87
C TYR A 143 19.13 -9.16 -1.63
N VAL A 144 19.83 -8.78 -0.59
CA VAL A 144 20.34 -7.43 -0.36
C VAL A 144 21.83 -7.47 -0.06
N GLU A 145 22.51 -6.37 -0.35
CA GLU A 145 23.95 -6.22 -0.12
C GLU A 145 24.20 -5.09 0.87
N SER A 146 24.82 -5.40 2.00
CA SER A 146 25.23 -4.42 2.99
C SER A 146 26.70 -4.03 2.77
N ILE A 147 26.91 -2.88 2.17
CA ILE A 147 28.26 -2.32 1.95
C ILE A 147 28.98 -2.10 3.29
N VAL A 148 28.24 -1.62 4.31
CA VAL A 148 28.81 -1.31 5.63
C VAL A 148 29.31 -2.55 6.37
N ALA A 149 28.61 -3.68 6.22
CA ALA A 149 29.00 -4.94 6.83
C ALA A 149 29.84 -5.83 5.88
N GLY A 150 29.89 -5.49 4.58
CA GLY A 150 30.62 -6.25 3.57
C GLY A 150 30.04 -7.66 3.32
N ILE A 151 28.70 -7.80 3.44
CA ILE A 151 28.03 -9.11 3.31
C ILE A 151 26.83 -9.03 2.37
N THR A 152 26.54 -10.16 1.72
CA THR A 152 25.30 -10.38 0.93
C THR A 152 24.35 -11.25 1.74
N ILE A 153 23.08 -10.83 1.83
CA ILE A 153 22.07 -11.51 2.61
C ILE A 153 20.95 -11.97 1.67
N SER A 154 20.85 -13.28 1.46
CA SER A 154 19.77 -13.88 0.67
C SER A 154 18.50 -14.02 1.50
N ALA A 155 17.33 -13.79 0.88
CA ALA A 155 16.06 -13.99 1.53
C ALA A 155 15.73 -15.48 1.65
N HIS A 156 15.27 -15.88 2.83
CA HIS A 156 14.70 -17.22 3.06
C HIS A 156 13.53 -17.47 2.09
N GLN A 157 13.33 -18.72 1.67
CA GLN A 157 12.23 -19.08 0.76
C GLN A 157 10.84 -18.66 1.26
N ASP A 158 10.64 -18.68 2.59
CA ASP A 158 9.38 -18.28 3.22
C ASP A 158 9.26 -16.79 3.48
N PHE A 159 10.27 -15.99 3.17
CA PHE A 159 10.19 -14.53 3.30
C PHE A 159 9.08 -13.94 2.43
N ARG A 160 8.25 -13.10 3.03
CA ARG A 160 7.18 -12.34 2.37
C ARG A 160 7.30 -10.86 2.68
N ALA A 161 6.89 -10.03 1.75
CA ALA A 161 6.88 -8.59 1.94
C ALA A 161 5.58 -7.97 1.43
N ALA A 162 5.22 -6.83 2.00
CA ALA A 162 4.21 -5.91 1.47
C ALA A 162 4.65 -4.47 1.76
N VAL A 163 4.21 -3.55 0.91
CA VAL A 163 4.48 -2.12 1.08
C VAL A 163 3.16 -1.39 1.25
N THR A 164 3.00 -0.61 2.31
CA THR A 164 1.83 0.25 2.45
C THR A 164 2.14 1.64 1.88
N MET A 165 1.15 2.25 1.25
CA MET A 165 1.28 3.58 0.65
C MET A 165 0.02 4.40 0.92
N ASN A 166 0.20 5.66 1.25
CA ASN A 166 -0.89 6.61 1.37
C ASN A 166 -1.17 7.25 0.01
N GLN A 167 -2.43 7.61 -0.21
CA GLN A 167 -2.86 8.43 -1.34
C GLN A 167 -2.83 9.90 -0.91
N ASP A 168 -1.63 10.43 -0.68
CA ASP A 168 -1.44 11.84 -0.33
C ASP A 168 -0.35 12.45 -1.22
N ASP A 169 -0.41 13.77 -1.42
CA ASP A 169 0.49 14.53 -2.28
C ASP A 169 1.89 14.74 -1.65
N SER A 170 2.09 14.29 -0.41
CA SER A 170 3.32 14.52 0.38
C SER A 170 4.38 13.44 0.20
N THR A 171 4.38 12.74 -0.94
CA THR A 171 5.19 11.55 -1.17
C THR A 171 6.17 11.74 -2.32
N TYR A 172 7.30 11.02 -2.26
CA TYR A 172 8.19 10.94 -3.41
C TYR A 172 7.58 10.06 -4.50
N GLU A 173 7.83 10.40 -5.75
CA GLU A 173 7.56 9.49 -6.85
C GLU A 173 8.45 8.26 -6.72
N ILE A 174 7.81 7.10 -6.71
CA ILE A 174 8.55 5.84 -6.68
C ILE A 174 9.02 5.54 -8.11
N PRO A 175 10.31 5.27 -8.32
CA PRO A 175 10.82 4.97 -9.66
C PRO A 175 10.10 3.80 -10.32
N ASP A 176 9.84 3.88 -11.62
CA ASP A 176 9.10 2.86 -12.39
C ASP A 176 9.71 1.46 -12.28
N TYR A 177 11.05 1.38 -12.21
CA TYR A 177 11.74 0.10 -12.07
C TYR A 177 11.47 -0.56 -10.70
N ILE A 178 11.11 0.21 -9.67
CA ILE A 178 10.63 -0.30 -8.38
C ILE A 178 9.15 -0.65 -8.47
N LEU A 179 8.32 0.23 -9.05
CA LEU A 179 6.88 0.01 -9.21
C LEU A 179 6.58 -1.29 -9.95
N SER A 180 7.40 -1.63 -10.96
CA SER A 180 7.27 -2.89 -11.71
C SER A 180 7.53 -4.14 -10.87
N ARG A 181 8.29 -4.04 -9.78
CA ARG A 181 8.58 -5.12 -8.83
C ARG A 181 7.60 -5.21 -7.67
N LEU A 182 6.94 -4.09 -7.36
CA LEU A 182 5.97 -4.00 -6.27
C LEU A 182 4.54 -4.22 -6.80
N GLN A 183 4.25 -5.42 -7.26
CA GLN A 183 2.95 -5.76 -7.82
C GLN A 183 2.35 -6.98 -7.12
N PRO A 184 1.00 -7.09 -7.12
CA PRO A 184 -0.01 -6.15 -7.63
C PRO A 184 -0.24 -4.95 -6.69
N THR A 185 -1.03 -3.97 -7.18
CA THR A 185 -1.56 -2.90 -6.33
C THR A 185 -2.91 -3.34 -5.78
N LEU A 186 -3.00 -3.48 -4.47
CA LEU A 186 -4.24 -3.81 -3.76
C LEU A 186 -4.82 -2.53 -3.15
N GLN A 187 -6.01 -2.15 -3.61
CA GLN A 187 -6.72 -1.01 -3.06
C GLN A 187 -7.43 -1.38 -1.76
N VAL A 188 -7.13 -0.66 -0.70
CA VAL A 188 -7.78 -0.81 0.60
C VAL A 188 -8.75 0.35 0.78
N GLY A 189 -10.02 0.11 0.49
CA GLY A 189 -11.09 1.10 0.57
C GLY A 189 -11.70 1.20 1.97
N PHE A 190 -12.65 2.13 2.10
CA PHE A 190 -13.42 2.27 3.33
C PHE A 190 -14.27 1.03 3.61
N PRO A 191 -14.48 0.66 4.88
CA PRO A 191 -15.37 -0.43 5.27
C PRO A 191 -16.84 -0.05 4.99
N ASN A 192 -17.68 -1.07 4.80
CA ASN A 192 -19.12 -0.86 4.80
C ASN A 192 -19.62 -0.58 6.23
N ARG A 193 -20.87 -0.11 6.38
CA ARG A 193 -21.46 0.26 7.66
C ARG A 193 -21.32 -0.81 8.75
N LYS A 194 -21.57 -2.07 8.40
CA LYS A 194 -21.48 -3.20 9.33
C LYS A 194 -20.06 -3.44 9.82
N ASP A 195 -19.11 -3.43 8.91
CA ASP A 195 -17.71 -3.64 9.23
C ASP A 195 -17.14 -2.46 10.01
N GLU A 196 -17.56 -1.23 9.67
CA GLU A 196 -17.14 -0.02 10.38
C GLU A 196 -17.64 -0.01 11.83
N LEU A 197 -18.91 -0.37 12.06
CA LEU A 197 -19.45 -0.53 13.41
C LEU A 197 -18.63 -1.56 14.20
N ALA A 198 -18.35 -2.71 13.61
CA ALA A 198 -17.56 -3.75 14.26
C ALA A 198 -16.12 -3.32 14.57
N ILE A 199 -15.52 -2.47 13.72
CA ILE A 199 -14.20 -1.87 13.98
C ILE A 199 -14.26 -0.93 15.17
N LEU A 200 -15.26 -0.04 15.22
CA LEU A 200 -15.41 0.91 16.33
C LEU A 200 -15.70 0.19 17.66
N GLU A 201 -16.58 -0.81 17.67
CA GLU A 201 -16.86 -1.66 18.84
C GLU A 201 -15.63 -2.41 19.33
N TYR A 202 -14.82 -2.95 18.43
CA TYR A 202 -13.59 -3.64 18.79
C TYR A 202 -12.59 -2.72 19.50
N HIS A 203 -12.45 -1.48 19.02
CA HIS A 203 -11.52 -0.51 19.60
C HIS A 203 -12.05 0.18 20.86
N LEU A 204 -13.37 0.26 21.01
CA LEU A 204 -14.05 0.94 22.11
C LEU A 204 -15.23 0.09 22.63
N PRO A 205 -14.96 -1.12 23.17
CA PRO A 205 -16.02 -2.05 23.57
C PRO A 205 -16.88 -1.56 24.75
N PHE A 206 -16.51 -0.45 25.36
CA PHE A 206 -17.22 0.23 26.44
C PHE A 206 -18.04 1.43 25.96
N ALA A 207 -18.04 1.72 24.66
CA ALA A 207 -18.84 2.79 24.09
C ALA A 207 -20.33 2.38 24.04
N GLU A 208 -21.21 3.34 24.31
CA GLU A 208 -22.64 3.11 24.23
C GLU A 208 -23.10 3.03 22.76
N ALA A 209 -24.10 2.18 22.50
CA ALA A 209 -24.54 1.88 21.13
C ALA A 209 -25.00 3.13 20.34
N ASP A 210 -25.69 4.06 20.98
CA ASP A 210 -26.22 5.26 20.35
C ASP A 210 -25.11 6.20 19.81
N ILE A 211 -24.02 6.38 20.55
CA ILE A 211 -22.89 7.21 20.10
C ILE A 211 -22.02 6.48 19.05
N LEU A 212 -21.96 5.14 19.11
CA LEU A 212 -21.34 4.31 18.10
C LEU A 212 -22.07 4.46 16.74
N GLU A 213 -23.39 4.25 16.76
CA GLU A 213 -24.24 4.37 15.56
C GLU A 213 -24.15 5.77 14.94
N LEU A 214 -24.23 6.81 15.76
CA LEU A 214 -24.08 8.20 15.30
C LEU A 214 -22.76 8.44 14.60
N THR A 215 -21.67 7.86 15.12
CA THR A 215 -20.33 8.01 14.51
C THR A 215 -20.21 7.20 13.23
N VAL A 216 -20.77 6.00 13.16
CA VAL A 216 -20.79 5.19 11.93
C VAL A 216 -21.59 5.91 10.84
N ASP A 217 -22.78 6.45 11.18
CA ASP A 217 -23.61 7.17 10.22
C ASP A 217 -22.90 8.41 9.67
N PHE A 218 -22.18 9.14 10.52
CA PHE A 218 -21.32 10.25 10.10
C PHE A 218 -20.24 9.80 9.11
N LEU A 219 -19.49 8.72 9.42
CA LEU A 219 -18.43 8.22 8.55
C LEU A 219 -18.99 7.73 7.21
N GLN A 220 -20.10 6.96 7.21
CA GLN A 220 -20.74 6.48 5.99
C GLN A 220 -21.27 7.64 5.12
N GLN A 221 -21.82 8.69 5.74
CA GLN A 221 -22.21 9.90 5.02
C GLN A 221 -20.98 10.59 4.40
N ALA A 222 -19.88 10.72 5.14
CA ALA A 222 -18.65 11.29 4.63
C ALA A 222 -18.10 10.47 3.43
N HIS A 223 -18.11 9.14 3.51
CA HIS A 223 -17.67 8.27 2.41
C HIS A 223 -18.57 8.43 1.17
N SER A 224 -19.88 8.57 1.35
CA SER A 224 -20.82 8.82 0.24
C SER A 224 -20.52 10.14 -0.49
N LEU A 225 -19.99 11.12 0.23
CA LEU A 225 -19.58 12.44 -0.28
C LEU A 225 -18.11 12.47 -0.75
N LYS A 226 -17.40 11.34 -0.75
CA LYS A 226 -15.97 11.21 -1.12
C LYS A 226 -15.04 12.03 -0.21
N LEU A 227 -15.36 12.14 1.06
CA LEU A 227 -14.49 12.69 2.09
C LEU A 227 -13.66 11.57 2.73
N ASP A 228 -12.40 11.87 3.06
CA ASP A 228 -11.39 10.87 3.48
C ASP A 228 -11.35 10.68 5.01
N PHE A 229 -12.50 10.76 5.69
CA PHE A 229 -12.59 10.40 7.10
C PHE A 229 -12.58 8.89 7.27
N SER A 230 -11.62 8.38 8.03
CA SER A 230 -11.36 6.96 8.20
C SER A 230 -11.91 6.41 9.52
N ALA A 231 -11.89 5.10 9.68
CA ALA A 231 -12.22 4.47 10.97
C ALA A 231 -11.33 4.97 12.12
N ARG A 232 -10.07 5.36 11.86
CA ARG A 232 -9.18 6.00 12.84
C ARG A 232 -9.77 7.30 13.36
N ASP A 233 -10.34 8.11 12.48
CA ASP A 233 -10.98 9.37 12.82
C ASP A 233 -12.22 9.13 13.68
N GLY A 234 -13.06 8.18 13.31
CA GLY A 234 -14.20 7.74 14.12
C GLY A 234 -13.81 7.27 15.52
N ILE A 235 -12.75 6.46 15.62
CA ILE A 235 -12.20 6.02 16.92
C ILE A 235 -11.75 7.21 17.77
N ASN A 236 -11.10 8.22 17.18
CA ASN A 236 -10.64 9.39 17.90
C ASN A 236 -11.81 10.27 18.38
N VAL A 237 -12.80 10.51 17.52
CA VAL A 237 -14.02 11.24 17.86
C VAL A 237 -14.75 10.56 19.02
N LEU A 238 -15.03 9.26 18.91
CA LEU A 238 -15.67 8.49 19.96
C LEU A 238 -14.88 8.52 21.27
N ARG A 239 -13.59 8.29 21.21
CA ARG A 239 -12.72 8.29 22.38
C ARG A 239 -12.71 9.63 23.10
N TYR A 240 -12.68 10.72 22.34
CA TYR A 240 -12.74 12.06 22.90
C TYR A 240 -14.11 12.34 23.52
N ALA A 241 -15.22 12.05 22.82
CA ALA A 241 -16.58 12.24 23.32
C ALA A 241 -16.83 11.49 24.64
N ILE A 242 -16.43 10.20 24.71
CA ILE A 242 -16.56 9.38 25.93
C ILE A 242 -15.75 9.99 27.09
N LYS A 243 -14.52 10.46 26.83
CA LYS A 243 -13.70 11.12 27.84
C LYS A 243 -14.32 12.45 28.32
N ARG A 244 -14.91 13.21 27.43
CA ARG A 244 -15.64 14.46 27.78
C ARG A 244 -16.85 14.17 28.66
N LEU A 245 -17.61 13.12 28.35
CA LEU A 245 -18.73 12.66 29.17
C LEU A 245 -18.28 12.20 30.56
N ALA A 246 -17.17 11.46 30.65
CA ALA A 246 -16.63 10.99 31.90
C ALA A 246 -16.01 12.10 32.77
N ALA A 247 -15.51 13.18 32.18
CA ALA A 247 -14.86 14.29 32.88
C ALA A 247 -15.81 15.43 33.26
N GLN A 248 -17.15 15.26 33.07
CA GLN A 248 -18.12 16.30 33.40
C GLN A 248 -18.28 16.48 34.91
N ASP A 249 -18.40 17.75 35.34
CA ASP A 249 -18.74 18.08 36.73
C ASP A 249 -20.22 17.90 37.00
N SER A 250 -20.56 17.52 38.26
CA SER A 250 -21.92 17.23 38.68
C SER A 250 -22.91 18.42 38.53
N GLY A 251 -22.38 19.64 38.31
CA GLY A 251 -23.20 20.85 38.21
C GLY A 251 -23.65 21.20 36.78
N HIS A 252 -23.03 20.62 35.74
CA HIS A 252 -23.32 20.92 34.33
C HIS A 252 -23.27 19.67 33.50
N PRO A 253 -24.35 18.87 33.47
CA PRO A 253 -24.37 17.64 32.69
C PRO A 253 -24.26 17.93 31.19
N LEU A 254 -23.26 17.36 30.56
CA LEU A 254 -23.05 17.41 29.11
C LEU A 254 -23.91 16.32 28.46
N SER A 255 -24.76 16.67 27.47
CA SER A 255 -25.48 15.67 26.70
C SER A 255 -24.53 14.94 25.74
N LYS A 256 -24.88 13.70 25.39
CA LYS A 256 -24.10 12.90 24.43
C LYS A 256 -23.91 13.60 23.08
N ASP A 257 -24.98 14.21 22.56
CA ASP A 257 -24.94 14.96 21.30
C ASP A 257 -23.96 16.13 21.38
N LYS A 258 -23.98 16.89 22.48
CA LYS A 258 -23.01 17.98 22.65
C LYS A 258 -21.58 17.46 22.76
N ALA A 259 -21.37 16.38 23.53
CA ALA A 259 -20.04 15.77 23.65
C ALA A 259 -19.52 15.27 22.29
N TRP A 260 -20.41 14.71 21.49
CA TRP A 260 -20.08 14.22 20.14
C TRP A 260 -19.79 15.38 19.18
N HIS A 261 -20.59 16.43 19.17
CA HIS A 261 -20.31 17.63 18.36
C HIS A 261 -18.98 18.30 18.75
N GLU A 262 -18.72 18.46 20.06
CA GLU A 262 -17.41 18.94 20.53
C GLU A 262 -16.27 18.04 20.07
N ALA A 263 -16.48 16.73 20.00
CA ALA A 263 -15.49 15.78 19.55
C ALA A 263 -15.22 15.89 18.03
N ILE A 264 -16.26 16.07 17.23
CA ILE A 264 -16.09 16.32 15.78
C ILE A 264 -15.23 17.57 15.57
N VAL A 265 -15.59 18.70 16.22
CA VAL A 265 -14.83 19.96 16.07
C VAL A 265 -13.38 19.78 16.55
N ALA A 266 -13.18 19.14 17.69
CA ALA A 266 -11.85 18.99 18.27
C ALA A 266 -10.93 18.03 17.49
N CYS A 267 -11.49 17.00 16.85
CA CYS A 267 -10.72 15.97 16.14
C CYS A 267 -10.61 16.22 14.64
N LEU A 268 -11.66 16.79 14.02
CA LEU A 268 -11.78 16.89 12.57
C LEU A 268 -11.91 18.35 12.06
N GLY A 269 -12.11 19.31 12.96
CA GLY A 269 -12.37 20.71 12.63
C GLY A 269 -13.87 21.03 12.54
N ASP A 270 -14.20 22.29 12.65
CA ASP A 270 -15.58 22.80 12.61
C ASP A 270 -16.26 22.59 11.24
N GLU A 271 -15.47 22.55 10.18
CA GLU A 271 -15.97 22.27 8.82
C GLU A 271 -16.59 20.87 8.68
N ALA A 272 -16.16 19.91 9.52
CA ALA A 272 -16.70 18.54 9.51
C ALA A 272 -18.15 18.47 10.04
N LEU A 273 -18.68 19.51 10.66
CA LEU A 273 -20.08 19.57 11.06
C LEU A 273 -21.05 19.73 9.87
N ASP A 274 -20.57 20.24 8.72
CA ASP A 274 -21.32 20.31 7.48
C ASP A 274 -20.56 19.59 6.36
N LEU A 275 -20.76 18.28 6.30
CA LEU A 275 -20.08 17.40 5.32
C LEU A 275 -20.42 17.80 3.88
N ALA A 276 -21.62 18.31 3.61
CA ALA A 276 -22.02 18.71 2.27
C ALA A 276 -21.27 19.95 1.79
N ALA A 277 -21.17 20.97 2.66
CA ALA A 277 -20.38 22.17 2.37
C ALA A 277 -18.88 21.85 2.23
N LEU A 278 -18.36 20.96 3.08
CA LEU A 278 -16.97 20.51 3.02
C LEU A 278 -16.66 19.77 1.70
N ALA A 279 -17.54 18.86 1.29
CA ALA A 279 -17.40 18.12 0.03
C ALA A 279 -17.45 19.05 -1.20
N GLU A 280 -18.31 20.07 -1.16
CA GLU A 280 -18.38 21.06 -2.24
C GLU A 280 -17.12 21.91 -2.33
N ARG A 281 -16.58 22.38 -1.21
CA ARG A 281 -15.29 23.10 -1.17
C ARG A 281 -14.15 22.25 -1.71
N LYS A 282 -14.10 20.95 -1.33
CA LYS A 282 -13.09 20.02 -1.84
C LYS A 282 -13.20 19.83 -3.36
N ARG A 283 -14.43 19.71 -3.90
CA ARG A 283 -14.65 19.64 -5.35
C ARG A 283 -14.21 20.91 -6.07
N GLN A 284 -14.52 22.07 -5.53
CA GLN A 284 -14.10 23.35 -6.11
C GLN A 284 -12.59 23.54 -6.09
N ALA A 285 -11.91 23.11 -5.01
CA ALA A 285 -10.45 23.16 -4.91
C ALA A 285 -9.78 22.23 -5.93
N LEU A 286 -10.34 21.06 -6.18
CA LEU A 286 -9.85 20.10 -7.20
C LEU A 286 -10.20 20.54 -8.62
N GLY A 287 -11.36 21.19 -8.83
CA GLY A 287 -11.80 21.68 -10.14
C GLY A 287 -11.15 23.00 -10.57
N GLY A 288 -10.58 23.75 -9.63
CA GLY A 288 -9.89 25.01 -9.93
C GLY A 288 -8.51 24.84 -10.59
N ASN A 289 -7.98 23.62 -10.68
CA ASN A 289 -6.68 23.32 -11.29
C ASN A 289 -6.78 22.48 -12.57
N THR A 290 -7.98 22.25 -13.08
CA THR A 290 -8.19 21.65 -14.41
C THR A 290 -8.81 22.67 -15.35
N LEU A 291 -8.03 23.65 -15.76
CA LEU A 291 -8.14 24.10 -17.13
C LEU A 291 -7.64 22.91 -17.97
N PRO A 292 -8.40 22.40 -18.93
CA PRO A 292 -7.82 21.59 -19.98
C PRO A 292 -6.90 22.54 -20.78
N MET A 293 -5.64 22.59 -20.39
CA MET A 293 -4.61 23.01 -21.35
C MET A 293 -4.64 21.92 -22.43
N GLY A 294 -5.23 22.26 -23.56
CA GLY A 294 -5.07 21.44 -24.75
C GLY A 294 -3.58 21.23 -24.97
N LEU A 295 -3.19 20.08 -25.47
CA LEU A 295 -1.79 19.81 -25.85
C LEU A 295 -1.21 20.95 -26.72
N ASP A 296 -2.05 21.68 -27.44
CA ASP A 296 -1.71 22.81 -28.30
C ASP A 296 -1.25 24.04 -27.51
N ASP A 297 -1.77 24.26 -26.30
CA ASP A 297 -1.35 25.39 -25.45
C ASP A 297 -0.01 25.17 -24.77
N PHE A 298 0.49 23.91 -24.77
CA PHE A 298 1.79 23.57 -24.20
C PHE A 298 2.94 23.73 -25.21
N PHE A 299 2.66 23.58 -26.50
CA PHE A 299 3.68 23.56 -27.56
C PHE A 299 3.78 24.84 -28.40
N PHE A 300 2.78 25.74 -28.30
CA PHE A 300 2.75 26.96 -29.11
C PHE A 300 2.60 28.21 -28.25
N ASP A 301 3.45 29.20 -28.47
CA ASP A 301 3.29 30.54 -27.91
C ASP A 301 1.93 31.12 -28.39
N PRO A 302 1.15 31.85 -27.58
CA PRO A 302 -0.09 32.48 -27.99
C PRO A 302 0.04 33.33 -29.25
N ASP A 303 1.22 33.87 -29.52
CA ASP A 303 1.53 34.73 -30.67
C ASP A 303 2.27 33.99 -31.82
N ASP A 304 2.38 32.64 -31.77
CA ASP A 304 3.05 31.84 -32.79
C ASP A 304 2.21 31.81 -34.09
N PRO A 305 2.73 32.31 -35.22
CA PRO A 305 2.02 32.33 -36.51
C PRO A 305 1.77 30.93 -37.10
N LEU A 306 2.35 29.87 -36.55
CA LEU A 306 2.15 28.48 -36.96
C LEU A 306 1.08 27.74 -36.14
N ARG A 307 0.40 28.43 -35.23
CA ARG A 307 -0.70 27.84 -34.44
C ARG A 307 -1.88 27.47 -35.35
N PRO A 308 -2.35 26.20 -35.38
CA PRO A 308 -3.54 25.84 -36.16
C PRO A 308 -4.75 26.62 -35.62
N ARG A 309 -5.45 27.32 -36.50
CA ARG A 309 -6.68 28.00 -36.11
C ARG A 309 -7.81 27.00 -36.12
N HIS A 310 -8.64 27.04 -35.07
CA HIS A 310 -9.77 26.16 -34.86
C HIS A 310 -10.91 26.27 -35.91
N ASP A 311 -10.78 27.19 -36.85
CA ASP A 311 -11.79 27.48 -37.86
C ASP A 311 -11.58 26.73 -39.20
N ASP A 312 -10.54 25.89 -39.30
CA ASP A 312 -10.18 25.18 -40.53
C ASP A 312 -10.59 23.68 -40.54
N LEU A 313 -11.46 23.27 -39.60
CA LEU A 313 -12.07 21.93 -39.60
C LEU A 313 -13.55 22.04 -39.97
N ASP A 314 -13.81 22.49 -41.22
CA ASP A 314 -15.11 22.30 -41.84
C ASP A 314 -15.28 20.83 -42.27
N ASP A 315 -16.40 20.29 -41.84
CA ASP A 315 -16.98 19.02 -42.30
C ASP A 315 -17.06 18.98 -43.84
N ASP A 316 -16.25 18.16 -44.46
CA ASP A 316 -16.62 17.60 -45.77
C ASP A 316 -15.79 16.32 -46.04
N ASP A 317 -16.53 15.33 -46.55
CA ASP A 317 -16.08 14.11 -47.24
C ASP A 317 -15.71 12.87 -46.37
N LEU A 318 -16.74 12.22 -45.84
CA LEU A 318 -16.77 10.76 -45.75
C LEU A 318 -17.67 10.22 -46.89
N ASP A 319 -17.08 10.06 -48.08
CA ASP A 319 -17.66 9.20 -49.09
C ASP A 319 -17.31 7.74 -48.84
N ASP A 320 -18.36 6.98 -48.63
CA ASP A 320 -18.37 5.52 -48.73
C ASP A 320 -18.01 5.15 -50.20
N ASN A 321 -16.96 4.33 -50.35
CA ASN A 321 -16.97 3.29 -51.40
C ASN A 321 -15.71 2.39 -51.35
N ASP A 322 -16.02 1.11 -51.56
CA ASP A 322 -15.21 0.06 -52.14
C ASP A 322 -14.12 -0.60 -51.30
N LEU A 323 -14.50 -1.63 -50.58
CA LEU A 323 -13.63 -2.77 -50.34
C LEU A 323 -14.15 -3.94 -51.18
N ASP A 324 -13.48 -4.12 -52.31
CA ASP A 324 -13.59 -5.33 -53.14
C ASP A 324 -13.00 -6.53 -52.40
N ASP A 325 -13.80 -7.59 -52.39
CA ASP A 325 -13.41 -8.95 -52.02
C ASP A 325 -12.37 -9.46 -53.03
N GLU A 326 -11.20 -9.80 -52.58
CA GLU A 326 -10.29 -10.70 -53.32
C GLU A 326 -10.07 -11.97 -52.53
N ASP A 327 -10.63 -13.02 -53.12
CA ASP A 327 -10.45 -14.45 -52.85
C ASP A 327 -8.95 -14.80 -52.81
N LEU A 328 -8.54 -15.50 -51.76
CA LEU A 328 -7.30 -16.30 -51.79
C LEU A 328 -7.67 -17.74 -51.52
N ASP A 329 -7.51 -18.51 -52.61
CA ASP A 329 -7.69 -19.91 -52.78
C ASP A 329 -6.86 -20.76 -51.78
N ASP A 330 -7.55 -21.83 -51.30
CA ASP A 330 -6.96 -23.02 -50.72
C ASP A 330 -6.13 -23.78 -51.77
N GLU A 331 -4.85 -24.05 -51.52
CA GLU A 331 -4.18 -25.20 -52.13
C GLU A 331 -3.20 -25.86 -51.16
N ASP A 332 -3.52 -27.05 -50.78
CA ASP A 332 -2.78 -28.29 -50.64
C ASP A 332 -1.27 -28.23 -50.26
N LEU A 333 -0.94 -28.89 -49.17
CA LEU A 333 0.24 -29.75 -49.08
C LEU A 333 0.02 -30.81 -48.00
N ASP A 334 -0.59 -31.91 -48.42
CA ASP A 334 -0.40 -33.27 -47.87
C ASP A 334 0.99 -33.79 -48.20
N ASP A 335 1.38 -34.79 -47.43
CA ASP A 335 2.42 -35.78 -47.65
C ASP A 335 3.86 -35.50 -47.15
N ALA A 336 4.17 -36.13 -46.06
CA ALA A 336 5.17 -37.23 -46.03
C ALA A 336 5.24 -37.87 -44.64
N LEU A 337 4.65 -39.06 -44.60
CA LEU A 337 4.89 -40.11 -43.61
C LEU A 337 6.21 -40.84 -43.92
N ASP A 338 6.68 -41.58 -42.87
CA ASP A 338 7.58 -42.70 -42.87
C ASP A 338 9.09 -42.41 -42.69
N ASP A 339 9.63 -42.82 -41.54
CA ASP A 339 10.29 -44.09 -41.31
C ASP A 339 10.89 -44.17 -39.89
N ASP A 340 10.40 -45.09 -39.10
CA ASP A 340 11.13 -45.82 -38.04
C ASP A 340 11.82 -47.03 -38.72
N PRO A 341 12.89 -47.69 -38.25
CA PRO A 341 13.05 -48.22 -36.90
C PRO A 341 14.47 -48.44 -36.33
N SER A 342 14.45 -48.66 -35.02
CA SER A 342 15.24 -49.72 -34.32
C SER A 342 16.73 -49.60 -34.09
N ASP A 343 17.03 -49.82 -32.87
CA ASP A 343 17.82 -50.88 -32.28
C ASP A 343 19.07 -50.46 -31.47
N GLY A 344 19.12 -50.92 -30.21
CA GLY A 344 20.34 -51.49 -29.75
C GLY A 344 20.94 -51.05 -28.40
N LYS A 345 20.43 -51.64 -27.32
CA LYS A 345 21.24 -52.18 -26.18
C LYS A 345 22.16 -51.31 -25.32
N ARG A 346 21.81 -51.44 -24.06
CA ARG A 346 22.62 -51.26 -22.83
C ARG A 346 23.98 -52.02 -22.86
N PRO A 347 24.89 -51.76 -21.92
CA PRO A 347 24.67 -51.92 -20.49
C PRO A 347 24.77 -50.60 -19.69
#